data_49430ab2aa82340dd84994619752ba59
#
_entry.id   49430ab2aa82340dd84994619752ba59
#
_cell.length_a   1.000
_cell.length_b   1.000
_cell.length_c   1.000
_cell.angle_alpha   90.00
_cell.angle_beta   90.00
_cell.angle_gamma   90.00
#
_symmetry.space_group_name_H-M   'P 1'
#
loop_
_entity.id
_entity.type
_entity.pdbx_description
1 polymer ?
#
loop_
_entity_poly.entity_id
_entity_poly.type
_entity_poly.pdbx_seq_one_letter_code
_entity_poly.pdbx_strand_id
1 'polypeptide(L)'
;DQRLSRGLGDVYKRQVPFDGVSAKLKTEDFEGQNWNALWEEQFHPITVGDLTIRASFHKAATTKHEIIIDPQMSFGTGHHATTQLMLEQLLHINVATRTVLDMGTGTGVLAIAAKMQGAEKVTGVDIESWCVENAIENAAKNDVNDIAFSNKTLDDLTDLKPQVILANINRNVLLAHLPAYAQMLAVGGNLLLSGFHQEDVVVLNALAQQNGLKPAGKAEKEGWICLKFII
;
A
#
# COMPACT_ATOMS: atom_id res chain seq x y z
N ASP A 1 -6.85 -4.24 -35.73
CA ASP A 1 -6.16 -3.26 -36.56
C ASP A 1 -4.94 -3.88 -37.25
N GLN A 2 -5.21 -4.55 -38.38
CA GLN A 2 -4.18 -5.29 -39.13
C GLN A 2 -3.13 -4.37 -39.79
N ARG A 3 -3.26 -3.08 -39.69
CA ARG A 3 -2.33 -2.11 -40.31
C ARG A 3 -1.12 -1.77 -39.46
N LEU A 4 -1.21 -1.90 -38.13
CA LEU A 4 -0.09 -1.60 -37.23
C LEU A 4 0.92 -2.75 -37.11
N SER A 5 0.48 -4.01 -37.27
CA SER A 5 1.39 -5.17 -37.19
C SER A 5 2.30 -5.31 -38.43
N ARG A 6 1.87 -4.82 -39.61
CA ARG A 6 2.71 -4.84 -40.82
C ARG A 6 3.83 -3.78 -40.81
N GLY A 7 3.64 -2.68 -40.11
CA GLY A 7 4.63 -1.59 -40.07
C GLY A 7 5.83 -1.88 -39.15
N LEU A 8 5.62 -2.55 -38.01
CA LEU A 8 6.70 -2.86 -37.07
C LEU A 8 7.68 -3.92 -37.58
N GLY A 9 7.18 -4.96 -38.27
CA GLY A 9 8.03 -6.00 -38.84
C GLY A 9 8.99 -5.48 -39.92
N ASP A 10 8.59 -4.48 -40.70
CA ASP A 10 9.41 -3.87 -41.77
C ASP A 10 10.44 -2.87 -41.22
N VAL A 11 10.16 -2.21 -40.07
CA VAL A 11 11.09 -1.29 -39.43
C VAL A 11 12.29 -2.06 -38.85
N TYR A 12 12.06 -3.21 -38.21
CA TYR A 12 13.14 -4.04 -37.68
C TYR A 12 13.98 -4.72 -38.76
N LYS A 13 13.42 -5.09 -39.92
CA LYS A 13 14.17 -5.65 -41.02
C LYS A 13 15.16 -4.65 -41.66
N ARG A 14 14.93 -3.34 -41.50
CA ARG A 14 15.79 -2.26 -42.05
C ARG A 14 16.93 -1.85 -41.09
N GLN A 15 16.98 -2.37 -39.87
CA GLN A 15 17.93 -1.94 -38.84
C GLN A 15 18.99 -2.98 -38.47
N VAL A 16 19.28 -3.97 -39.34
CA VAL A 16 20.44 -4.84 -39.16
C VAL A 16 21.67 -4.15 -39.77
N PRO A 17 22.53 -3.52 -38.95
CA PRO A 17 23.56 -2.59 -39.44
C PRO A 17 24.88 -3.27 -39.86
N PHE A 18 24.90 -4.59 -40.10
CA PHE A 18 26.14 -5.31 -40.36
C PHE A 18 26.01 -6.15 -41.63
N ASP A 19 26.89 -5.89 -42.60
CA ASP A 19 27.07 -6.73 -43.76
C ASP A 19 27.48 -8.15 -43.36
N GLY A 20 26.74 -9.15 -43.82
CA GLY A 20 27.01 -10.57 -43.55
C GLY A 20 26.21 -11.21 -42.41
N VAL A 21 25.30 -10.49 -41.74
CA VAL A 21 24.36 -11.05 -40.76
C VAL A 21 23.01 -11.32 -41.39
N SER A 22 22.59 -12.59 -41.45
CA SER A 22 21.21 -12.97 -41.81
C SER A 22 20.40 -13.23 -40.54
N ALA A 23 19.36 -12.43 -40.32
CA ALA A 23 18.39 -12.67 -39.25
C ALA A 23 17.16 -13.40 -39.82
N LYS A 24 16.79 -14.55 -39.26
CA LYS A 24 15.50 -15.19 -39.49
C LYS A 24 14.51 -14.67 -38.45
N LEU A 25 13.56 -13.85 -38.88
CA LEU A 25 12.45 -13.41 -38.05
C LEU A 25 11.40 -14.53 -38.05
N LYS A 26 11.10 -15.06 -36.86
CA LYS A 26 9.94 -15.93 -36.65
C LYS A 26 8.84 -15.07 -36.03
N THR A 27 7.79 -14.79 -36.79
CA THR A 27 6.59 -14.12 -36.28
C THR A 27 5.60 -15.19 -35.84
N GLU A 28 5.15 -15.14 -34.62
CA GLU A 28 4.02 -15.92 -34.13
C GLU A 28 2.85 -14.94 -33.97
N ASP A 29 1.73 -15.24 -34.63
CA ASP A 29 0.49 -14.50 -34.44
C ASP A 29 -0.14 -15.02 -33.13
N PHE A 30 -0.17 -14.16 -32.12
CA PHE A 30 -0.97 -14.44 -30.92
C PHE A 30 -2.39 -13.96 -31.17
N GLU A 31 -3.38 -14.81 -30.97
CA GLU A 31 -4.76 -14.36 -30.85
C GLU A 31 -4.83 -13.29 -29.76
N GLY A 32 -5.50 -12.17 -30.07
CA GLY A 32 -5.64 -11.05 -29.15
C GLY A 32 -6.36 -11.49 -27.87
N GLN A 33 -5.60 -11.89 -26.89
CA GLN A 33 -6.11 -12.27 -25.58
C GLN A 33 -6.45 -10.98 -24.81
N ASN A 34 -7.64 -10.89 -24.25
CA ASN A 34 -7.99 -9.77 -23.37
C ASN A 34 -7.31 -9.95 -22.00
N TRP A 35 -6.07 -9.48 -21.91
CA TRP A 35 -5.25 -9.57 -20.71
C TRP A 35 -5.90 -8.90 -19.50
N ASN A 36 -6.68 -7.83 -19.70
CA ASN A 36 -7.39 -7.16 -18.62
C ASN A 36 -8.47 -8.07 -18.03
N ALA A 37 -9.27 -8.74 -18.86
CA ALA A 37 -10.29 -9.67 -18.37
C ALA A 37 -9.70 -10.85 -17.61
N LEU A 38 -8.58 -11.42 -18.09
CA LEU A 38 -7.88 -12.50 -17.40
C LEU A 38 -7.28 -12.05 -16.07
N TRP A 39 -6.75 -10.83 -16.02
CA TRP A 39 -6.22 -10.25 -14.81
C TRP A 39 -7.35 -9.97 -13.80
N GLU A 40 -8.48 -9.40 -14.23
CA GLU A 40 -9.67 -9.18 -13.39
C GLU A 40 -10.21 -10.49 -12.83
N GLU A 41 -10.22 -11.57 -13.60
CA GLU A 41 -10.65 -12.90 -13.18
C GLU A 41 -9.75 -13.50 -12.09
N GLN A 42 -8.44 -13.19 -12.11
CA GLN A 42 -7.47 -13.66 -11.12
C GLN A 42 -7.37 -12.76 -9.89
N PHE A 43 -7.90 -11.54 -9.97
CA PHE A 43 -7.88 -10.57 -8.86
C PHE A 43 -9.09 -10.81 -7.96
N HIS A 44 -8.90 -11.52 -6.85
CA HIS A 44 -9.99 -11.89 -5.95
C HIS A 44 -10.15 -10.93 -4.77
N PRO A 45 -11.38 -10.70 -4.26
CA PRO A 45 -11.58 -9.97 -3.02
C PRO A 45 -10.84 -10.61 -1.84
N ILE A 46 -10.31 -9.78 -0.95
CA ILE A 46 -9.58 -10.20 0.26
C ILE A 46 -10.42 -9.84 1.48
N THR A 47 -10.55 -10.79 2.41
CA THR A 47 -11.28 -10.57 3.66
C THR A 47 -10.32 -10.61 4.85
N VAL A 48 -10.41 -9.59 5.72
CA VAL A 48 -9.68 -9.46 6.98
C VAL A 48 -10.69 -9.20 8.08
N GLY A 49 -10.97 -10.19 8.92
CA GLY A 49 -12.07 -10.11 9.89
C GLY A 49 -13.41 -9.82 9.20
N ASP A 50 -14.09 -8.76 9.62
CA ASP A 50 -15.37 -8.32 9.07
C ASP A 50 -15.23 -7.31 7.92
N LEU A 51 -14.02 -7.07 7.44
CA LEU A 51 -13.70 -6.15 6.35
C LEU A 51 -13.34 -6.91 5.08
N THR A 52 -13.99 -6.59 3.96
CA THR A 52 -13.57 -7.05 2.62
C THR A 52 -12.97 -5.91 1.83
N ILE A 53 -11.83 -6.19 1.19
CA ILE A 53 -11.22 -5.30 0.19
C ILE A 53 -11.50 -5.93 -1.17
N ARG A 54 -12.06 -5.14 -2.08
CA ARG A 54 -12.38 -5.56 -3.43
C ARG A 54 -12.11 -4.46 -4.44
N ALA A 55 -11.98 -4.81 -5.70
CA ALA A 55 -12.01 -3.84 -6.79
C ALA A 55 -13.44 -3.47 -7.18
N SER A 56 -13.60 -2.35 -7.90
CA SER A 56 -14.91 -1.85 -8.34
C SER A 56 -15.65 -2.82 -9.28
N PHE A 57 -14.91 -3.63 -10.05
CA PHE A 57 -15.48 -4.62 -10.97
C PHE A 57 -15.98 -5.91 -10.26
N HIS A 58 -15.70 -6.10 -8.97
CA HIS A 58 -16.24 -7.21 -8.19
C HIS A 58 -17.66 -6.89 -7.70
N LYS A 59 -18.43 -7.95 -7.43
CA LYS A 59 -19.72 -7.83 -6.73
C LYS A 59 -19.51 -7.27 -5.34
N ALA A 60 -20.52 -6.54 -4.83
CA ALA A 60 -20.53 -6.03 -3.45
C ALA A 60 -20.28 -7.16 -2.45
N ALA A 61 -19.51 -6.85 -1.39
CA ALA A 61 -19.20 -7.80 -0.34
C ALA A 61 -20.44 -8.12 0.52
N THR A 62 -20.43 -9.30 1.14
CA THR A 62 -21.45 -9.70 2.12
C THR A 62 -21.00 -9.46 3.56
N THR A 63 -19.76 -9.03 3.76
CA THR A 63 -19.20 -8.67 5.06
C THR A 63 -19.79 -7.35 5.58
N LYS A 64 -19.61 -7.08 6.87
CA LYS A 64 -20.15 -5.89 7.52
C LYS A 64 -19.57 -4.59 6.95
N HIS A 65 -18.30 -4.63 6.54
CA HIS A 65 -17.58 -3.49 5.98
C HIS A 65 -16.90 -3.89 4.68
N GLU A 66 -16.86 -2.98 3.73
CA GLU A 66 -16.07 -3.17 2.50
C GLU A 66 -15.27 -1.90 2.17
N ILE A 67 -14.12 -2.11 1.56
CA ILE A 67 -13.30 -1.05 0.97
C ILE A 67 -13.09 -1.38 -0.50
N ILE A 68 -13.39 -0.41 -1.37
CA ILE A 68 -13.18 -0.52 -2.80
C ILE A 68 -11.79 0.05 -3.11
N ILE A 69 -10.89 -0.79 -3.60
CA ILE A 69 -9.55 -0.41 -4.04
C ILE A 69 -9.37 -0.87 -5.47
N ASP A 70 -9.32 0.08 -6.40
CA ASP A 70 -8.95 -0.26 -7.76
C ASP A 70 -7.43 -0.27 -7.88
N PRO A 71 -6.86 -1.42 -8.23
CA PRO A 71 -5.43 -1.56 -8.35
C PRO A 71 -4.92 -0.73 -9.54
N GLN A 72 -3.92 0.08 -9.27
CA GLN A 72 -3.09 0.76 -10.23
C GLN A 72 -1.63 0.36 -9.99
N MET A 73 -0.68 1.20 -10.33
CA MET A 73 0.74 0.94 -10.06
C MET A 73 1.14 1.16 -8.59
N SER A 74 0.16 1.46 -7.71
CA SER A 74 0.37 1.71 -6.28
C SER A 74 0.31 0.42 -5.46
N PHE A 75 1.14 0.31 -4.41
CA PHE A 75 1.09 -0.78 -3.44
C PHE A 75 -0.11 -0.64 -2.49
N GLY A 76 -0.62 -1.76 -1.97
CA GLY A 76 -1.69 -1.75 -0.95
C GLY A 76 -3.06 -2.19 -1.45
N THR A 77 -3.12 -3.08 -2.45
CA THR A 77 -4.38 -3.66 -2.96
C THR A 77 -5.08 -4.63 -2.00
N GLY A 78 -4.48 -4.91 -0.84
CA GLY A 78 -4.97 -5.90 0.11
C GLY A 78 -4.39 -7.30 -0.04
N HIS A 79 -3.84 -7.66 -1.20
CA HIS A 79 -3.36 -9.02 -1.47
C HIS A 79 -2.07 -9.36 -0.73
N HIS A 80 -1.20 -8.38 -0.51
CA HIS A 80 0.06 -8.63 0.17
C HIS A 80 -0.15 -8.87 1.67
N ALA A 81 0.57 -9.85 2.23
CA ALA A 81 0.45 -10.24 3.62
C ALA A 81 0.66 -9.07 4.61
N THR A 82 1.57 -8.12 4.30
CA THR A 82 1.81 -6.94 5.13
C THR A 82 0.58 -6.03 5.23
N THR A 83 -0.14 -5.81 4.13
CA THR A 83 -1.37 -5.00 4.13
C THR A 83 -2.46 -5.67 4.97
N GLN A 84 -2.61 -6.99 4.85
CA GLN A 84 -3.58 -7.75 5.65
C GLN A 84 -3.23 -7.69 7.15
N LEU A 85 -1.95 -7.88 7.51
CA LEU A 85 -1.47 -7.74 8.89
C LEU A 85 -1.73 -6.36 9.47
N MET A 86 -1.42 -5.30 8.71
CA MET A 86 -1.67 -3.92 9.14
C MET A 86 -3.15 -3.66 9.37
N LEU A 87 -4.01 -4.10 8.46
CA LEU A 87 -5.46 -3.98 8.60
C LEU A 87 -5.98 -4.76 9.80
N GLU A 88 -5.56 -6.01 9.97
CA GLU A 88 -5.93 -6.83 11.13
C GLU A 88 -5.56 -6.14 12.44
N GLN A 89 -4.34 -5.64 12.56
CA GLN A 89 -3.90 -4.91 13.76
C GLN A 89 -4.61 -3.58 13.94
N LEU A 90 -4.92 -2.87 12.86
CA LEU A 90 -5.69 -1.62 12.90
C LEU A 90 -7.12 -1.85 13.40
N LEU A 91 -7.78 -2.94 12.98
CA LEU A 91 -9.13 -3.31 13.44
C LEU A 91 -9.20 -3.54 14.96
N HIS A 92 -8.08 -3.89 15.59
CA HIS A 92 -7.97 -4.07 17.05
C HIS A 92 -7.59 -2.79 17.82
N ILE A 93 -7.42 -1.66 17.13
CA ILE A 93 -7.15 -0.35 17.75
C ILE A 93 -8.42 0.50 17.68
N ASN A 94 -8.85 1.02 18.81
CA ASN A 94 -9.90 2.03 18.78
C ASN A 94 -9.33 3.34 18.23
N VAL A 95 -9.61 3.63 16.97
CA VAL A 95 -9.19 4.87 16.26
C VAL A 95 -10.29 5.94 16.26
N ALA A 96 -11.49 5.64 16.77
CA ALA A 96 -12.57 6.62 16.82
C ALA A 96 -12.12 7.90 17.53
N THR A 97 -12.41 9.06 16.94
CA THR A 97 -12.00 10.40 17.40
C THR A 97 -10.48 10.64 17.50
N ARG A 98 -9.65 9.76 16.92
CA ARG A 98 -8.19 9.89 16.95
C ARG A 98 -7.66 10.50 15.64
N THR A 99 -6.46 11.08 15.76
CA THR A 99 -5.67 11.52 14.61
C THR A 99 -4.76 10.39 14.15
N VAL A 100 -4.81 10.07 12.84
CA VAL A 100 -4.05 8.99 12.21
C VAL A 100 -3.14 9.52 11.13
N LEU A 101 -1.90 9.04 11.09
CA LEU A 101 -0.94 9.26 10.02
C LEU A 101 -0.65 7.93 9.33
N ASP A 102 -0.80 7.88 8.01
CA ASP A 102 -0.46 6.75 7.15
C ASP A 102 0.76 7.14 6.29
N MET A 103 1.93 6.56 6.60
CA MET A 103 3.21 6.82 5.94
C MET A 103 3.48 5.80 4.84
N GLY A 104 3.66 6.29 3.61
CA GLY A 104 3.70 5.45 2.43
C GLY A 104 2.31 4.88 2.13
N THR A 105 1.34 5.79 1.96
CA THR A 105 -0.09 5.45 1.92
C THR A 105 -0.48 4.57 0.72
N GLY A 106 0.31 4.59 -0.37
CA GLY A 106 0.08 3.79 -1.57
C GLY A 106 -1.32 3.98 -2.14
N THR A 107 -2.13 2.91 -2.16
CA THR A 107 -3.54 2.95 -2.58
C THR A 107 -4.46 3.71 -1.62
N GLY A 108 -3.99 4.11 -0.44
CA GLY A 108 -4.79 4.72 0.61
C GLY A 108 -5.55 3.72 1.50
N VAL A 109 -5.42 2.42 1.30
CA VAL A 109 -6.25 1.41 1.97
C VAL A 109 -6.24 1.50 3.49
N LEU A 110 -5.07 1.76 4.11
CA LEU A 110 -4.96 1.88 5.57
C LEU A 110 -5.59 3.18 6.08
N ALA A 111 -5.37 4.29 5.37
CA ALA A 111 -5.97 5.58 5.66
C ALA A 111 -7.51 5.52 5.54
N ILE A 112 -8.03 4.91 4.47
CA ILE A 112 -9.46 4.69 4.24
C ILE A 112 -10.04 3.82 5.37
N ALA A 113 -9.39 2.70 5.71
CA ALA A 113 -9.82 1.84 6.80
C ALA A 113 -9.88 2.57 8.15
N ALA A 114 -8.87 3.38 8.47
CA ALA A 114 -8.86 4.19 9.69
C ALA A 114 -10.00 5.21 9.72
N LYS A 115 -10.28 5.86 8.57
CA LYS A 115 -11.38 6.82 8.47
C LYS A 115 -12.74 6.17 8.64
N MET A 116 -12.97 5.03 7.99
CA MET A 116 -14.21 4.27 8.12
C MET A 116 -14.45 3.74 9.54
N GLN A 117 -13.39 3.55 10.34
CA GLN A 117 -13.49 3.21 11.76
C GLN A 117 -13.75 4.44 12.66
N GLY A 118 -13.96 5.62 12.09
CA GLY A 118 -14.31 6.84 12.81
C GLY A 118 -13.13 7.69 13.26
N ALA A 119 -11.94 7.54 12.65
CA ALA A 119 -10.83 8.45 12.91
C ALA A 119 -11.24 9.90 12.59
N GLU A 120 -10.93 10.84 13.50
CA GLU A 120 -11.32 12.23 13.37
C GLU A 120 -10.57 12.90 12.23
N LYS A 121 -9.24 12.79 12.26
CA LYS A 121 -8.36 13.31 11.20
C LYS A 121 -7.47 12.20 10.68
N VAL A 122 -7.42 12.03 9.38
CA VAL A 122 -6.51 11.09 8.73
C VAL A 122 -5.65 11.85 7.74
N THR A 123 -4.34 11.66 7.84
CA THR A 123 -3.35 12.17 6.91
C THR A 123 -2.66 10.97 6.26
N GLY A 124 -2.71 10.89 4.95
CA GLY A 124 -1.97 9.90 4.16
C GLY A 124 -0.88 10.59 3.34
N VAL A 125 0.34 10.13 3.43
CA VAL A 125 1.44 10.71 2.65
C VAL A 125 2.19 9.64 1.87
N ASP A 126 2.66 10.02 0.69
CA ASP A 126 3.53 9.20 -0.13
C ASP A 126 4.54 10.09 -0.85
N ILE A 127 5.73 9.56 -1.14
CA ILE A 127 6.75 10.26 -1.91
C ILE A 127 6.45 10.24 -3.41
N GLU A 128 5.54 9.40 -3.84
CA GLU A 128 5.15 9.21 -5.23
C GLU A 128 3.80 9.88 -5.49
N SER A 129 3.77 10.86 -6.39
CA SER A 129 2.55 11.62 -6.68
C SER A 129 1.40 10.75 -7.21
N TRP A 130 1.71 9.73 -8.03
CA TRP A 130 0.70 8.79 -8.53
C TRP A 130 0.06 7.94 -7.44
N CYS A 131 0.78 7.64 -6.33
CA CYS A 131 0.19 7.00 -5.15
C CYS A 131 -0.82 7.91 -4.48
N VAL A 132 -0.49 9.19 -4.33
CA VAL A 132 -1.41 10.20 -3.76
C VAL A 132 -2.67 10.34 -4.61
N GLU A 133 -2.53 10.43 -5.94
CA GLU A 133 -3.65 10.50 -6.88
C GLU A 133 -4.54 9.26 -6.76
N ASN A 134 -3.95 8.07 -6.76
CA ASN A 134 -4.69 6.81 -6.61
C ASN A 134 -5.39 6.70 -5.24
N ALA A 135 -4.74 7.14 -4.15
CA ALA A 135 -5.36 7.16 -2.82
C ALA A 135 -6.59 8.09 -2.76
N ILE A 136 -6.52 9.27 -3.40
CA ILE A 136 -7.65 10.20 -3.51
C ILE A 136 -8.81 9.56 -4.29
N GLU A 137 -8.54 8.92 -5.44
CA GLU A 137 -9.54 8.24 -6.23
C GLU A 137 -10.22 7.08 -5.46
N ASN A 138 -9.41 6.27 -4.75
CA ASN A 138 -9.93 5.18 -3.93
C ASN A 138 -10.75 5.71 -2.74
N ALA A 139 -10.34 6.79 -2.09
CA ALA A 139 -11.11 7.42 -1.02
C ALA A 139 -12.48 7.90 -1.52
N ALA A 140 -12.52 8.51 -2.70
CA ALA A 140 -13.78 8.95 -3.33
C ALA A 140 -14.74 7.78 -3.62
N LYS A 141 -14.21 6.62 -4.06
CA LYS A 141 -15.01 5.40 -4.28
C LYS A 141 -15.61 4.80 -3.01
N ASN A 142 -15.06 5.16 -1.86
CA ASN A 142 -15.51 4.72 -0.53
C ASN A 142 -16.29 5.80 0.22
N ASP A 143 -16.64 6.93 -0.42
CA ASP A 143 -17.34 8.06 0.19
C ASP A 143 -16.61 8.69 1.40
N VAL A 144 -15.27 8.59 1.46
CA VAL A 144 -14.42 9.14 2.53
C VAL A 144 -13.52 10.25 1.99
N ASN A 145 -14.12 11.40 1.63
CA ASN A 145 -13.43 12.50 0.96
C ASN A 145 -12.65 13.46 1.89
N ASP A 146 -12.67 13.23 3.20
CA ASP A 146 -12.08 14.09 4.22
C ASP A 146 -10.74 13.55 4.79
N ILE A 147 -10.01 12.75 3.98
CA ILE A 147 -8.64 12.34 4.24
C ILE A 147 -7.69 13.34 3.56
N ALA A 148 -6.71 13.83 4.31
CA ALA A 148 -5.68 14.73 3.77
C ALA A 148 -4.55 13.92 3.13
N PHE A 149 -4.66 13.65 1.83
CA PHE A 149 -3.58 13.02 1.07
C PHE A 149 -2.61 14.08 0.51
N SER A 150 -1.31 13.81 0.56
CA SER A 150 -0.29 14.73 0.03
C SER A 150 1.02 14.02 -0.34
N ASN A 151 1.68 14.56 -1.37
CA ASN A 151 3.01 14.15 -1.77
C ASN A 151 4.03 14.85 -0.85
N LYS A 152 4.44 14.15 0.20
CA LYS A 152 5.31 14.65 1.26
C LYS A 152 6.24 13.58 1.78
N THR A 153 7.35 14.05 2.34
CA THR A 153 8.29 13.24 3.13
C THR A 153 8.00 13.39 4.63
N LEU A 154 8.69 12.62 5.46
CA LEU A 154 8.59 12.74 6.91
C LEU A 154 9.00 14.13 7.42
N ASP A 155 10.01 14.75 6.79
CA ASP A 155 10.54 16.07 7.18
C ASP A 155 9.51 17.20 7.01
N ASP A 156 8.51 17.00 6.16
CA ASP A 156 7.42 17.96 5.94
C ASP A 156 6.31 17.88 7.01
N LEU A 157 6.41 16.95 7.98
CA LEU A 157 5.35 16.60 8.92
C LEU A 157 5.68 16.93 10.39
N THR A 158 6.65 17.79 10.63
CA THR A 158 7.21 18.09 11.97
C THR A 158 6.17 18.60 12.97
N ASP A 159 5.11 19.26 12.52
CA ASP A 159 4.07 19.84 13.38
C ASP A 159 2.96 18.87 13.74
N LEU A 160 2.95 17.68 13.14
CA LEU A 160 1.92 16.68 13.42
C LEU A 160 2.18 15.96 14.75
N LYS A 161 1.09 15.70 15.48
CA LYS A 161 1.07 14.90 16.71
C LYS A 161 0.01 13.81 16.60
N PRO A 162 0.21 12.82 15.71
CA PRO A 162 -0.75 11.75 15.51
C PRO A 162 -0.85 10.85 16.74
N GLN A 163 -2.05 10.35 17.00
CA GLN A 163 -2.30 9.36 18.04
C GLN A 163 -2.13 7.92 17.51
N VAL A 164 -2.16 7.75 16.19
CA VAL A 164 -1.85 6.48 15.53
C VAL A 164 -0.97 6.76 14.31
N ILE A 165 0.13 6.03 14.19
CA ILE A 165 0.99 6.02 13.01
C ILE A 165 0.94 4.63 12.40
N LEU A 166 0.66 4.58 11.11
CA LEU A 166 0.69 3.38 10.28
C LEU A 166 1.86 3.54 9.29
N ALA A 167 2.75 2.55 9.22
CA ALA A 167 3.85 2.56 8.26
C ALA A 167 4.09 1.15 7.71
N ASN A 168 3.57 0.90 6.51
CA ASN A 168 3.78 -0.33 5.77
C ASN A 168 4.76 -0.07 4.61
N ILE A 169 6.02 0.12 4.95
CA ILE A 169 7.10 0.52 4.04
C ILE A 169 8.34 -0.34 4.25
N ASN A 170 9.34 -0.21 3.38
CA ASN A 170 10.52 -1.06 3.50
C ASN A 170 11.32 -0.81 4.79
N ARG A 171 11.98 -1.87 5.26
CA ARG A 171 12.77 -1.93 6.49
C ARG A 171 13.77 -0.78 6.66
N ASN A 172 14.51 -0.40 5.60
CA ASN A 172 15.56 0.60 5.72
C ASN A 172 14.98 1.99 6.01
N VAL A 173 13.84 2.31 5.39
CA VAL A 173 13.11 3.55 5.66
C VAL A 173 12.51 3.53 7.07
N LEU A 174 11.96 2.38 7.52
CA LEU A 174 11.46 2.23 8.88
C LEU A 174 12.56 2.51 9.92
N LEU A 175 13.75 1.95 9.75
CA LEU A 175 14.88 2.20 10.65
C LEU A 175 15.30 3.68 10.67
N ALA A 176 15.29 4.35 9.53
CA ALA A 176 15.62 5.77 9.45
C ALA A 176 14.53 6.66 10.11
N HIS A 177 13.25 6.31 9.93
CA HIS A 177 12.13 7.12 10.38
C HIS A 177 11.69 6.87 11.84
N LEU A 178 12.01 5.71 12.42
CA LEU A 178 11.53 5.28 13.73
C LEU A 178 11.81 6.29 14.86
N PRO A 179 12.99 6.93 14.96
CA PRO A 179 13.24 7.98 15.95
C PRO A 179 12.28 9.17 15.83
N ALA A 180 11.97 9.59 14.60
CA ALA A 180 11.04 10.69 14.36
C ALA A 180 9.59 10.27 14.67
N TYR A 181 9.20 9.04 14.32
CA TYR A 181 7.88 8.51 14.71
C TYR A 181 7.68 8.51 16.23
N ALA A 182 8.70 8.11 16.99
CA ALA A 182 8.62 8.14 18.46
C ALA A 182 8.48 9.57 19.01
N GLN A 183 9.14 10.56 18.40
CA GLN A 183 9.06 11.97 18.82
C GLN A 183 7.72 12.63 18.46
N MET A 184 7.13 12.26 17.32
CA MET A 184 5.87 12.86 16.86
C MET A 184 4.63 12.17 17.41
N LEU A 185 4.73 10.90 17.83
CA LEU A 185 3.60 10.14 18.35
C LEU A 185 3.09 10.78 19.66
N ALA A 186 1.79 11.02 19.74
CA ALA A 186 1.17 11.55 20.93
C ALA A 186 1.26 10.55 22.11
N VAL A 187 1.32 11.05 23.36
CA VAL A 187 1.34 10.21 24.56
C VAL A 187 0.14 9.25 24.56
N GLY A 188 0.39 7.98 24.81
CA GLY A 188 -0.62 6.90 24.73
C GLY A 188 -0.97 6.51 23.28
N GLY A 189 -0.22 7.01 22.30
CA GLY A 189 -0.40 6.69 20.90
C GLY A 189 0.10 5.30 20.53
N ASN A 190 -0.32 4.84 19.35
CA ASN A 190 0.03 3.54 18.77
C ASN A 190 0.85 3.71 17.49
N LEU A 191 1.90 2.93 17.33
CA LEU A 191 2.69 2.82 16.12
C LEU A 191 2.59 1.40 15.58
N LEU A 192 2.12 1.24 14.34
CA LEU A 192 2.13 -0.03 13.60
C LEU A 192 3.17 0.02 12.49
N LEU A 193 4.05 -0.97 12.44
CA LEU A 193 5.09 -1.11 11.43
C LEU A 193 4.98 -2.46 10.73
N SER A 194 5.07 -2.47 9.39
CA SER A 194 5.20 -3.68 8.57
C SER A 194 6.04 -3.40 7.32
N GLY A 195 6.30 -4.43 6.50
CA GLY A 195 7.17 -4.34 5.32
C GLY A 195 8.57 -4.93 5.56
N PHE A 196 8.69 -5.85 6.52
CA PHE A 196 9.93 -6.51 6.91
C PHE A 196 9.65 -7.95 7.38
N HIS A 197 10.72 -8.73 7.54
CA HIS A 197 10.69 -10.13 7.94
C HIS A 197 11.14 -10.37 9.38
N GLN A 198 11.07 -11.63 9.83
CA GLN A 198 11.38 -12.03 11.21
C GLN A 198 12.80 -11.64 11.66
N GLU A 199 13.79 -11.70 10.76
CA GLU A 199 15.20 -11.33 11.07
C GLU A 199 15.35 -9.87 11.48
N ASP A 200 14.45 -8.99 11.04
CA ASP A 200 14.51 -7.55 11.32
C ASP A 200 13.88 -7.16 12.67
N VAL A 201 13.11 -8.06 13.27
CA VAL A 201 12.36 -7.80 14.52
C VAL A 201 13.27 -7.34 15.66
N VAL A 202 14.44 -7.96 15.79
CA VAL A 202 15.38 -7.66 16.90
C VAL A 202 15.88 -6.21 16.78
N VAL A 203 16.32 -5.80 15.60
CA VAL A 203 16.88 -4.47 15.39
C VAL A 203 15.80 -3.38 15.49
N LEU A 204 14.60 -3.62 14.97
CA LEU A 204 13.48 -2.68 15.06
C LEU A 204 13.00 -2.51 16.50
N ASN A 205 12.85 -3.60 17.28
CA ASN A 205 12.51 -3.53 18.68
C ASN A 205 13.55 -2.78 19.52
N ALA A 206 14.84 -3.06 19.30
CA ALA A 206 15.91 -2.38 20.01
C ALA A 206 15.89 -0.86 19.75
N LEU A 207 15.76 -0.45 18.48
CA LEU A 207 15.69 0.95 18.11
C LEU A 207 14.43 1.64 18.63
N ALA A 208 13.28 0.95 18.62
CA ALA A 208 12.03 1.45 19.19
C ALA A 208 12.16 1.74 20.69
N GLN A 209 12.70 0.77 21.44
CA GLN A 209 12.91 0.90 22.90
C GLN A 209 13.91 2.01 23.24
N GLN A 210 15.00 2.16 22.48
CA GLN A 210 15.95 3.27 22.62
C GLN A 210 15.29 4.65 22.47
N ASN A 211 14.20 4.73 21.71
CA ASN A 211 13.42 5.95 21.49
C ASN A 211 12.16 6.04 22.38
N GLY A 212 12.05 5.23 23.44
CA GLY A 212 10.97 5.30 24.42
C GLY A 212 9.70 4.54 24.05
N LEU A 213 9.66 3.87 22.91
CA LEU A 213 8.52 3.05 22.50
C LEU A 213 8.55 1.68 23.19
N LYS A 214 7.39 1.20 23.62
CA LYS A 214 7.22 -0.11 24.27
C LYS A 214 6.55 -1.09 23.30
N PRO A 215 7.11 -2.29 23.09
CA PRO A 215 6.43 -3.33 22.31
C PRO A 215 5.05 -3.65 22.90
N ALA A 216 4.03 -3.67 22.06
CA ALA A 216 2.64 -3.89 22.46
C ALA A 216 1.94 -4.99 21.66
N GLY A 217 2.61 -5.57 20.67
CA GLY A 217 2.11 -6.68 19.87
C GLY A 217 3.01 -7.05 18.71
N LYS A 218 2.85 -8.29 18.25
CA LYS A 218 3.47 -8.83 17.03
C LYS A 218 2.46 -9.74 16.35
N ALA A 219 2.34 -9.61 15.03
CA ALA A 219 1.62 -10.53 14.17
C ALA A 219 2.51 -10.99 13.02
N GLU A 220 2.24 -12.18 12.49
CA GLU A 220 3.01 -12.79 11.39
C GLU A 220 2.08 -13.45 10.37
N LYS A 221 2.39 -13.27 9.10
CA LYS A 221 1.70 -13.94 8.00
C LYS A 221 2.68 -14.13 6.83
N GLU A 222 2.81 -15.36 6.36
CA GLU A 222 3.67 -15.71 5.22
C GLU A 222 5.12 -15.21 5.36
N GLY A 223 5.67 -15.24 6.60
CA GLY A 223 7.01 -14.75 6.91
C GLY A 223 7.13 -13.23 7.07
N TRP A 224 6.08 -12.47 6.76
CA TRP A 224 6.01 -11.03 7.01
C TRP A 224 5.56 -10.72 8.42
N ILE A 225 6.07 -9.63 8.97
CA ILE A 225 5.79 -9.24 10.37
C ILE A 225 5.08 -7.89 10.41
N CYS A 226 4.15 -7.78 11.35
CA CYS A 226 3.65 -6.49 11.84
C CYS A 226 4.01 -6.34 13.31
N LEU A 227 4.66 -5.23 13.67
CA LEU A 227 4.95 -4.85 15.07
C LEU A 227 4.04 -3.71 15.50
N LYS A 228 3.56 -3.79 16.73
CA LYS A 228 2.83 -2.71 17.39
C LYS A 228 3.64 -2.19 18.58
N PHE A 229 3.72 -0.87 18.69
CA PHE A 229 4.34 -0.17 19.79
C PHE A 229 3.36 0.85 20.39
N ILE A 230 3.60 1.23 21.64
CA ILE A 230 2.96 2.33 22.36
C ILE A 230 4.02 3.22 22.99
N ILE A 231 3.72 4.51 23.17
CA ILE A 231 4.58 5.45 23.88
C ILE A 231 4.03 5.73 25.28
#